data_eaa88a2464dfe292e881541c5289fbe7
#
_entry.id   eaa88a2464dfe292e881541c5289fbe7
#
_cell.length_a   1.000
_cell.length_b   1.000
_cell.length_c   1.000
_cell.angle_alpha   90.00
_cell.angle_beta   90.00
_cell.angle_gamma   90.00
#
_symmetry.space_group_name_H-M   'P 1'
#
loop_
_entity.id
_entity.type
_entity.pdbx_description
1 polymer ?
#
loop_
_entity_poly.entity_id
_entity_poly.type
_entity_poly.pdbx_seq_one_letter_code
_entity_poly.pdbx_strand_id
1 'polypeptide(L)'
;MEHYDLIIVGGGPAGSTLAWTLRDAGKKILVIDKQDFPRDKTCAGWVTPAVMDSLHIDHEDYSQSRTLQPINSFRIGMMGQAPVENDHDGVVSYGIRRCEFDDYLLQRVACDKALKTPVKSLKRQADSWIVNDHYEAPLIVGAGGHFCPVARELGDGPGGHETVVAAKEVEFEMTPEQASHCEARGERPELWFCRDLKGYAWVFRKGNFLNIGLGREDNHKLTDHLNRFIADMKAQGRIPSDLPRRFKGHAYLLYAHAERPLIDDGVLLIGDAAGLAYTQSGEGIRPAIESALLAAKVIREAPDASARHLQSYGEAISERFGTRALNEGSNWQIPDWVKMPLASGLMRSHWFTRKVVTEKWFLHQQVPPLEVAV
;
A
#
# COMPACT_ATOMS: atom_id res chain seq x y z
N MET A 1 -33.75 -6.72 6.00
CA MET A 1 -32.38 -6.99 5.52
C MET A 1 -32.26 -6.39 4.14
N GLU A 2 -31.18 -5.66 3.86
CA GLU A 2 -30.94 -5.09 2.53
C GLU A 2 -30.09 -6.05 1.72
N HIS A 3 -30.52 -6.33 0.48
CA HIS A 3 -29.88 -7.32 -0.39
C HIS A 3 -29.04 -6.64 -1.47
N TYR A 4 -27.83 -7.16 -1.66
CA TYR A 4 -26.84 -6.75 -2.65
C TYR A 4 -26.31 -7.98 -3.42
N ASP A 5 -25.73 -7.76 -4.58
CA ASP A 5 -25.00 -8.81 -5.31
C ASP A 5 -23.56 -8.95 -4.79
N LEU A 6 -23.03 -7.83 -4.24
CA LEU A 6 -21.66 -7.73 -3.75
C LEU A 6 -21.57 -6.72 -2.61
N ILE A 7 -20.93 -7.12 -1.51
CA ILE A 7 -20.53 -6.21 -0.43
C ILE A 7 -19.00 -6.12 -0.40
N ILE A 8 -18.48 -4.90 -0.51
CA ILE A 8 -17.04 -4.60 -0.42
C ILE A 8 -16.76 -3.98 0.95
N VAL A 9 -15.93 -4.63 1.75
CA VAL A 9 -15.57 -4.20 3.10
C VAL A 9 -14.25 -3.44 3.08
N GLY A 10 -14.33 -2.12 3.04
CA GLY A 10 -13.23 -1.17 2.96
C GLY A 10 -13.31 -0.27 1.72
N GLY A 11 -13.41 1.05 1.90
CA GLY A 11 -13.48 2.08 0.86
C GLY A 11 -12.11 2.68 0.47
N GLY A 12 -11.00 2.01 0.81
CA GLY A 12 -9.65 2.41 0.39
C GLY A 12 -9.36 2.10 -1.08
N PRO A 13 -8.10 2.26 -1.55
CA PRO A 13 -7.75 2.11 -2.98
C PRO A 13 -8.23 0.78 -3.59
N ALA A 14 -8.10 -0.34 -2.88
CA ALA A 14 -8.57 -1.63 -3.37
C ALA A 14 -10.09 -1.67 -3.57
N GLY A 15 -10.86 -1.34 -2.51
CA GLY A 15 -12.32 -1.42 -2.57
C GLY A 15 -12.94 -0.40 -3.51
N SER A 16 -12.44 0.84 -3.51
CA SER A 16 -12.90 1.88 -4.45
C SER A 16 -12.60 1.50 -5.90
N THR A 17 -11.41 0.93 -6.18
CA THR A 17 -11.07 0.46 -7.54
C THR A 17 -11.99 -0.66 -7.97
N LEU A 18 -12.24 -1.65 -7.09
CA LEU A 18 -13.14 -2.76 -7.42
C LEU A 18 -14.55 -2.27 -7.76
N ALA A 19 -15.12 -1.41 -6.90
CA ALA A 19 -16.47 -0.87 -7.11
C ALA A 19 -16.54 -0.01 -8.38
N TRP A 20 -15.52 0.83 -8.64
CA TRP A 20 -15.42 1.64 -9.86
C TRP A 20 -15.31 0.78 -11.12
N THR A 21 -14.51 -0.28 -11.08
CA THR A 21 -14.33 -1.18 -12.23
C THR A 21 -15.63 -1.94 -12.53
N LEU A 22 -16.41 -2.29 -11.52
CA LEU A 22 -17.68 -3.02 -11.69
C LEU A 22 -18.90 -2.13 -11.92
N ARG A 23 -18.75 -0.80 -12.08
CA ARG A 23 -19.87 0.16 -12.21
C ARG A 23 -20.89 -0.18 -13.30
N ASP A 24 -20.40 -0.79 -14.39
CA ASP A 24 -21.25 -1.16 -15.55
C ASP A 24 -21.57 -2.67 -15.60
N ALA A 25 -21.31 -3.41 -14.51
CA ALA A 25 -21.55 -4.86 -14.46
C ALA A 25 -23.01 -5.24 -14.14
N GLY A 26 -23.90 -4.28 -14.01
CA GLY A 26 -25.32 -4.53 -13.67
C GLY A 26 -25.53 -5.11 -12.26
N LYS A 27 -24.55 -5.02 -11.38
CA LYS A 27 -24.58 -5.55 -10.01
C LYS A 27 -24.95 -4.47 -9.00
N LYS A 28 -25.81 -4.78 -8.06
CA LYS A 28 -26.07 -3.93 -6.90
C LYS A 28 -24.95 -4.10 -5.87
N ILE A 29 -24.12 -3.08 -5.73
CA ILE A 29 -22.90 -3.10 -4.93
C ILE A 29 -23.05 -2.20 -3.71
N LEU A 30 -22.56 -2.65 -2.55
CA LEU A 30 -22.42 -1.86 -1.34
C LEU A 30 -20.93 -1.77 -0.94
N VAL A 31 -20.43 -0.56 -0.73
CA VAL A 31 -19.12 -0.33 -0.08
C VAL A 31 -19.35 0.04 1.38
N ILE A 32 -18.80 -0.74 2.29
CA ILE A 32 -18.87 -0.46 3.74
C ILE A 32 -17.48 -0.02 4.23
N ASP A 33 -17.38 1.11 4.93
CA ASP A 33 -16.15 1.51 5.62
C ASP A 33 -16.46 2.01 7.04
N LYS A 34 -15.56 1.68 7.98
CA LYS A 34 -15.66 2.14 9.38
C LYS A 34 -15.43 3.62 9.56
N GLN A 35 -14.84 4.30 8.56
CA GLN A 35 -14.52 5.72 8.59
C GLN A 35 -15.35 6.49 7.57
N ASP A 36 -15.39 7.80 7.74
CA ASP A 36 -15.83 8.75 6.73
C ASP A 36 -14.63 9.18 5.86
N PHE A 37 -14.89 9.77 4.71
CA PHE A 37 -13.87 10.28 3.79
C PHE A 37 -14.08 11.79 3.57
N PRO A 38 -13.00 12.58 3.42
CA PRO A 38 -11.59 12.19 3.41
C PRO A 38 -11.09 11.72 4.78
N ARG A 39 -10.22 10.70 4.81
CA ARG A 39 -9.63 10.17 6.02
C ARG A 39 -8.12 10.04 5.93
N ASP A 40 -7.50 10.15 7.07
CA ASP A 40 -6.08 9.94 7.21
C ASP A 40 -5.71 8.45 7.12
N LYS A 41 -4.59 8.15 6.46
CA LYS A 41 -4.05 6.79 6.35
C LYS A 41 -2.52 6.85 6.35
N THR A 42 -1.91 6.19 7.32
CA THR A 42 -0.45 6.05 7.42
C THR A 42 0.13 5.46 6.14
N CYS A 43 0.97 6.22 5.44
CA CYS A 43 1.62 5.85 4.18
C CYS A 43 2.55 6.98 3.72
N ALA A 44 3.71 6.67 3.14
CA ALA A 44 4.56 7.68 2.50
C ALA A 44 3.83 8.50 1.43
N GLY A 45 2.74 7.93 0.86
CA GLY A 45 1.93 8.60 -0.16
C GLY A 45 2.71 8.73 -1.47
N TRP A 46 3.06 7.60 -2.06
CA TRP A 46 3.82 7.53 -3.29
C TRP A 46 3.15 6.58 -4.26
N VAL A 47 2.99 7.01 -5.51
CA VAL A 47 2.39 6.24 -6.61
C VAL A 47 3.24 6.35 -7.87
N THR A 48 3.24 5.28 -8.67
CA THR A 48 3.89 5.25 -9.98
C THR A 48 2.92 5.68 -11.08
N PRO A 49 3.40 6.11 -12.27
CA PRO A 49 2.54 6.39 -13.43
C PRO A 49 1.60 5.23 -13.74
N ALA A 50 2.06 3.98 -13.61
CA ALA A 50 1.23 2.79 -13.82
C ALA A 50 -0.05 2.76 -12.96
N VAL A 51 -0.04 3.36 -11.77
CA VAL A 51 -1.24 3.49 -10.93
C VAL A 51 -2.23 4.49 -11.54
N MET A 52 -1.73 5.63 -12.02
CA MET A 52 -2.56 6.66 -12.63
C MET A 52 -3.17 6.15 -13.94
N ASP A 53 -2.37 5.47 -14.76
CA ASP A 53 -2.79 4.87 -16.03
C ASP A 53 -3.87 3.80 -15.82
N SER A 54 -3.63 2.82 -14.93
CA SER A 54 -4.60 1.75 -14.63
C SER A 54 -5.93 2.25 -14.09
N LEU A 55 -5.95 3.43 -13.48
CA LEU A 55 -7.14 4.08 -12.95
C LEU A 55 -7.74 5.12 -13.90
N HIS A 56 -7.14 5.36 -15.06
CA HIS A 56 -7.53 6.41 -15.99
C HIS A 56 -7.66 7.77 -15.28
N ILE A 57 -6.65 8.13 -14.47
CA ILE A 57 -6.62 9.41 -13.76
C ILE A 57 -5.89 10.43 -14.63
N ASP A 58 -6.60 11.46 -15.03
CA ASP A 58 -6.01 12.63 -15.66
C ASP A 58 -5.20 13.44 -14.65
N HIS A 59 -3.91 13.65 -14.94
CA HIS A 59 -2.98 14.33 -14.04
C HIS A 59 -3.32 15.79 -13.83
N GLU A 60 -3.78 16.48 -14.90
CA GLU A 60 -4.14 17.90 -14.85
C GLU A 60 -5.41 18.08 -14.01
N ASP A 61 -6.45 17.28 -14.28
CA ASP A 61 -7.69 17.30 -13.49
C ASP A 61 -7.42 16.99 -12.02
N TYR A 62 -6.68 15.93 -11.73
CA TYR A 62 -6.36 15.54 -10.35
C TYR A 62 -5.60 16.66 -9.60
N SER A 63 -4.62 17.28 -10.24
CA SER A 63 -3.75 18.29 -9.62
C SER A 63 -4.41 19.66 -9.40
N GLN A 64 -5.56 19.95 -10.02
CA GLN A 64 -6.28 21.21 -9.82
C GLN A 64 -6.67 21.47 -8.36
N SER A 65 -6.99 20.43 -7.61
CA SER A 65 -7.49 20.55 -6.24
C SER A 65 -6.85 19.58 -5.25
N ARG A 66 -5.86 18.79 -5.69
CA ARG A 66 -5.21 17.75 -4.88
C ARG A 66 -3.71 17.77 -5.07
N THR A 67 -3.02 17.26 -4.09
CA THR A 67 -1.55 17.17 -4.11
C THR A 67 -1.10 16.10 -5.09
N LEU A 68 -0.36 16.53 -6.13
CA LEU A 68 0.34 15.68 -7.07
C LEU A 68 1.76 16.22 -7.27
N GLN A 69 2.70 15.73 -6.47
CA GLN A 69 4.10 16.17 -6.51
C GLN A 69 4.89 15.32 -7.50
N PRO A 70 5.31 15.86 -8.66
CA PRO A 70 6.17 15.13 -9.58
C PRO A 70 7.52 14.77 -8.95
N ILE A 71 7.97 13.54 -9.19
CA ILE A 71 9.25 13.01 -8.71
C ILE A 71 10.07 12.58 -9.93
N ASN A 72 11.29 13.10 -10.04
CA ASN A 72 12.24 12.78 -11.11
C ASN A 72 13.63 12.41 -10.58
N SER A 73 13.78 12.33 -9.27
CA SER A 73 15.04 12.01 -8.63
C SER A 73 14.80 11.27 -7.31
N PHE A 74 15.83 10.58 -6.80
CA PHE A 74 15.82 9.93 -5.49
C PHE A 74 17.15 10.13 -4.77
N ARG A 75 17.08 10.30 -3.45
CA ARG A 75 18.22 10.28 -2.56
C ARG A 75 18.17 9.01 -1.72
N ILE A 76 19.12 8.11 -1.96
CA ILE A 76 19.10 6.76 -1.36
C ILE A 76 20.39 6.53 -0.59
N GLY A 77 20.29 6.02 0.62
CA GLY A 77 21.46 5.69 1.43
C GLY A 77 21.17 4.72 2.55
N MET A 78 22.22 4.32 3.25
CA MET A 78 22.10 3.64 4.54
C MET A 78 22.27 4.66 5.66
N MET A 79 21.53 4.50 6.74
CA MET A 79 21.63 5.38 7.92
C MET A 79 23.07 5.46 8.42
N GLY A 80 23.58 6.72 8.56
CA GLY A 80 24.95 7.00 8.97
C GLY A 80 26.00 6.83 7.87
N GLN A 81 25.60 6.80 6.60
CA GLN A 81 26.48 6.81 5.43
C GLN A 81 26.09 7.94 4.48
N ALA A 82 26.99 8.32 3.59
CA ALA A 82 26.70 9.26 2.53
C ALA A 82 25.68 8.66 1.54
N PRO A 83 24.60 9.38 1.19
CA PRO A 83 23.62 8.92 0.22
C PRO A 83 24.12 9.06 -1.21
N VAL A 84 23.44 8.37 -2.12
CA VAL A 84 23.59 8.49 -3.57
C VAL A 84 22.33 9.18 -4.12
N GLU A 85 22.52 10.13 -5.02
CA GLU A 85 21.43 10.79 -5.74
C GLU A 85 21.28 10.18 -7.13
N ASN A 86 20.05 9.84 -7.51
CA ASN A 86 19.70 9.23 -8.80
C ASN A 86 18.70 10.11 -9.53
N ASP A 87 19.15 10.81 -10.54
CA ASP A 87 18.31 11.65 -11.38
C ASP A 87 17.78 10.86 -12.59
N HIS A 88 16.55 11.17 -13.01
CA HIS A 88 15.88 10.62 -14.18
C HIS A 88 15.53 11.75 -15.17
N ASP A 89 15.48 11.43 -16.46
CA ASP A 89 15.21 12.42 -17.52
C ASP A 89 13.78 12.97 -17.53
N GLY A 90 12.89 12.41 -16.74
CA GLY A 90 11.48 12.80 -16.63
C GLY A 90 10.84 12.39 -15.33
N VAL A 91 9.56 12.63 -15.20
CA VAL A 91 8.76 12.21 -14.04
C VAL A 91 8.62 10.70 -14.03
N VAL A 92 9.05 10.07 -12.95
CA VAL A 92 9.02 8.60 -12.78
C VAL A 92 8.03 8.14 -11.72
N SER A 93 7.54 9.07 -10.91
CA SER A 93 6.50 8.79 -9.90
C SER A 93 5.91 10.09 -9.36
N TYR A 94 4.92 9.97 -8.48
CA TYR A 94 4.22 11.09 -7.89
C TYR A 94 4.07 10.91 -6.37
N GLY A 95 4.32 11.98 -5.63
CA GLY A 95 3.91 12.12 -4.24
C GLY A 95 2.46 12.57 -4.16
N ILE A 96 1.66 11.82 -3.42
CA ILE A 96 0.24 12.11 -3.18
C ILE A 96 -0.05 12.17 -1.68
N ARG A 97 -1.16 12.79 -1.29
CA ARG A 97 -1.70 12.69 0.06
C ARG A 97 -2.81 11.65 0.09
N ARG A 98 -2.68 10.67 0.99
CA ARG A 98 -3.62 9.55 1.07
C ARG A 98 -5.06 9.97 1.38
N CYS A 99 -5.26 11.00 2.19
CA CYS A 99 -6.60 11.53 2.47
C CYS A 99 -7.29 12.02 1.19
N GLU A 100 -6.56 12.71 0.33
CA GLU A 100 -7.07 13.24 -0.94
C GLU A 100 -7.25 12.13 -1.99
N PHE A 101 -6.27 11.25 -2.11
CA PHE A 101 -6.28 10.17 -3.10
C PHE A 101 -7.37 9.14 -2.82
N ASP A 102 -7.47 8.67 -1.57
CA ASP A 102 -8.47 7.67 -1.20
C ASP A 102 -9.90 8.25 -1.35
N ASP A 103 -10.11 9.51 -0.96
CA ASP A 103 -11.40 10.20 -1.15
C ASP A 103 -11.76 10.37 -2.64
N TYR A 104 -10.79 10.80 -3.46
CA TYR A 104 -10.98 10.93 -4.89
C TYR A 104 -11.41 9.60 -5.54
N LEU A 105 -10.76 8.50 -5.18
CA LEU A 105 -11.14 7.19 -5.70
C LEU A 105 -12.55 6.79 -5.27
N LEU A 106 -12.91 7.02 -4.01
CA LEU A 106 -14.24 6.68 -3.49
C LEU A 106 -15.35 7.55 -4.07
N GLN A 107 -15.07 8.82 -4.40
CA GLN A 107 -16.04 9.71 -5.04
C GLN A 107 -16.38 9.28 -6.48
N ARG A 108 -15.47 8.62 -7.18
CA ARG A 108 -15.72 8.07 -8.54
C ARG A 108 -16.68 6.88 -8.55
N VAL A 109 -16.98 6.31 -7.38
CA VAL A 109 -17.80 5.10 -7.25
C VAL A 109 -19.28 5.46 -7.22
N ALA A 110 -20.03 4.94 -8.20
CA ALA A 110 -21.47 5.14 -8.35
C ALA A 110 -22.26 3.95 -7.78
N CYS A 111 -22.05 3.59 -6.50
CA CYS A 111 -22.80 2.54 -5.81
C CYS A 111 -23.19 2.98 -4.41
N ASP A 112 -23.97 2.16 -3.69
CA ASP A 112 -24.35 2.43 -2.32
C ASP A 112 -23.13 2.42 -1.41
N LYS A 113 -23.08 3.34 -0.44
CA LYS A 113 -21.98 3.50 0.51
C LYS A 113 -22.50 3.57 1.93
N ALA A 114 -22.03 2.68 2.80
CA ALA A 114 -22.27 2.72 4.24
C ALA A 114 -20.96 3.13 4.96
N LEU A 115 -20.72 4.45 5.01
CA LEU A 115 -19.56 5.02 5.70
C LEU A 115 -19.86 5.14 7.21
N LYS A 116 -18.81 5.32 8.03
CA LYS A 116 -18.88 5.29 9.51
C LYS A 116 -19.50 4.00 10.06
N THR A 117 -19.48 2.94 9.25
CA THR A 117 -20.13 1.66 9.56
C THR A 117 -19.09 0.56 9.73
N PRO A 118 -18.58 0.34 10.95
CA PRO A 118 -17.66 -0.76 11.20
C PRO A 118 -18.37 -2.10 11.04
N VAL A 119 -17.74 -3.05 10.36
CA VAL A 119 -18.21 -4.44 10.32
C VAL A 119 -17.90 -5.08 11.66
N LYS A 120 -18.95 -5.43 12.41
CA LYS A 120 -18.90 -6.02 13.76
C LYS A 120 -19.24 -7.49 13.74
N SER A 121 -20.08 -7.94 12.81
CA SER A 121 -20.45 -9.34 12.64
C SER A 121 -20.46 -9.74 11.17
N LEU A 122 -19.97 -10.94 10.89
CA LEU A 122 -20.06 -11.63 9.62
C LEU A 122 -20.64 -13.00 9.91
N LYS A 123 -21.69 -13.39 9.19
CA LYS A 123 -22.33 -14.70 9.36
C LYS A 123 -22.59 -15.30 8.00
N ARG A 124 -22.17 -16.54 7.81
CA ARG A 124 -22.54 -17.31 6.62
C ARG A 124 -23.90 -17.94 6.83
N GLN A 125 -24.79 -17.81 5.88
CA GLN A 125 -26.11 -18.41 5.87
C GLN A 125 -26.43 -18.98 4.48
N ALA A 126 -26.45 -20.30 4.37
CA ALA A 126 -26.58 -20.99 3.08
C ALA A 126 -25.55 -20.45 2.06
N ASP A 127 -26.03 -19.85 0.96
CA ASP A 127 -25.20 -19.35 -0.14
C ASP A 127 -24.94 -17.83 -0.05
N SER A 128 -25.17 -17.22 1.11
CA SER A 128 -24.98 -15.78 1.32
C SER A 128 -24.22 -15.46 2.60
N TRP A 129 -23.73 -14.23 2.67
CA TRP A 129 -23.10 -13.63 3.82
C TRP A 129 -23.97 -12.50 4.38
N ILE A 130 -24.16 -12.50 5.69
CA ILE A 130 -24.86 -11.45 6.42
C ILE A 130 -23.84 -10.59 7.15
N VAL A 131 -23.86 -9.29 6.84
CA VAL A 131 -22.97 -8.28 7.45
C VAL A 131 -23.77 -7.42 8.40
N ASN A 132 -23.33 -7.35 9.67
CA ASN A 132 -23.95 -6.55 10.74
C ASN A 132 -25.44 -6.87 10.99
N ASP A 133 -25.89 -8.07 10.70
CA ASP A 133 -27.32 -8.47 10.78
C ASP A 133 -28.26 -7.56 9.96
N HIS A 134 -27.75 -6.84 9.00
CA HIS A 134 -28.48 -5.81 8.24
C HIS A 134 -28.34 -5.95 6.71
N TYR A 135 -27.15 -6.25 6.21
CA TYR A 135 -26.84 -6.37 4.78
C TYR A 135 -26.58 -7.83 4.42
N GLU A 136 -27.03 -8.26 3.25
CA GLU A 136 -26.85 -9.60 2.75
C GLU A 136 -26.35 -9.60 1.30
N ALA A 137 -25.38 -10.45 0.98
CA ALA A 137 -24.91 -10.68 -0.38
C ALA A 137 -24.34 -12.08 -0.56
N PRO A 138 -24.43 -12.69 -1.77
CA PRO A 138 -23.76 -13.96 -2.09
C PRO A 138 -22.23 -13.83 -2.12
N LEU A 139 -21.69 -12.61 -2.34
CA LEU A 139 -20.27 -12.35 -2.40
C LEU A 139 -19.88 -11.19 -1.49
N ILE A 140 -18.88 -11.40 -0.64
CA ILE A 140 -18.21 -10.35 0.11
C ILE A 140 -16.74 -10.25 -0.32
N VAL A 141 -16.22 -9.00 -0.43
CA VAL A 141 -14.82 -8.76 -0.74
C VAL A 141 -14.17 -8.00 0.39
N GLY A 142 -13.13 -8.61 0.98
CA GLY A 142 -12.32 -7.99 2.01
C GLY A 142 -11.27 -7.05 1.42
N ALA A 143 -11.48 -5.75 1.59
CA ALA A 143 -10.59 -4.65 1.16
C ALA A 143 -10.21 -3.72 2.33
N GLY A 144 -10.41 -4.16 3.57
CA GLY A 144 -10.28 -3.36 4.80
C GLY A 144 -8.83 -3.16 5.28
N GLY A 145 -7.83 -3.52 4.48
CA GLY A 145 -6.42 -3.45 4.83
C GLY A 145 -5.98 -4.57 5.77
N HIS A 146 -4.82 -4.42 6.40
CA HIS A 146 -4.23 -5.48 7.24
C HIS A 146 -5.19 -6.03 8.33
N PHE A 147 -5.99 -5.17 8.92
CA PHE A 147 -6.96 -5.55 9.96
C PHE A 147 -8.37 -5.79 9.42
N CYS A 148 -8.49 -6.24 8.17
CA CYS A 148 -9.77 -6.51 7.52
C CYS A 148 -10.58 -7.56 8.31
N PRO A 149 -11.84 -7.28 8.68
CA PRO A 149 -12.68 -8.25 9.37
C PRO A 149 -12.99 -9.48 8.53
N VAL A 150 -13.10 -9.34 7.20
CA VAL A 150 -13.31 -10.47 6.29
C VAL A 150 -12.08 -11.39 6.27
N ALA A 151 -10.87 -10.82 6.23
CA ALA A 151 -9.64 -11.61 6.28
C ALA A 151 -9.50 -12.37 7.62
N ARG A 152 -10.01 -11.79 8.69
CA ARG A 152 -10.02 -12.43 10.02
C ARG A 152 -11.01 -13.59 10.10
N GLU A 153 -12.13 -13.50 9.38
CA GLU A 153 -13.13 -14.56 9.34
C GLU A 153 -12.64 -15.79 8.56
N LEU A 154 -11.83 -15.57 7.51
CA LEU A 154 -11.28 -16.65 6.68
C LEU A 154 -10.10 -17.39 7.32
N GLY A 155 -9.45 -16.83 8.30
CA GLY A 155 -8.29 -17.41 8.95
C GLY A 155 -8.31 -17.17 10.45
N ASP A 156 -7.47 -17.86 11.21
CA ASP A 156 -7.33 -17.73 12.68
C ASP A 156 -6.81 -16.36 13.16
N GLY A 157 -7.08 -15.29 12.41
CA GLY A 157 -6.55 -13.96 12.64
C GLY A 157 -5.18 -13.77 11.99
N PRO A 158 -4.47 -12.65 12.25
CA PRO A 158 -3.08 -12.50 11.82
C PRO A 158 -2.30 -13.69 12.40
N GLY A 159 -1.92 -14.63 11.53
CA GLY A 159 -1.30 -15.89 11.90
C GLY A 159 -0.03 -15.63 12.70
N GLY A 160 0.19 -16.40 13.76
CA GLY A 160 1.36 -16.25 14.64
C GLY A 160 2.71 -16.46 13.94
N HIS A 161 2.70 -16.79 12.65
CA HIS A 161 3.88 -17.03 11.80
C HIS A 161 4.09 -15.93 10.73
N GLU A 162 3.12 -15.02 10.52
CA GLU A 162 3.25 -13.96 9.51
C GLU A 162 4.24 -12.88 9.94
N THR A 163 5.24 -12.57 9.10
CA THR A 163 6.15 -11.45 9.34
C THR A 163 5.45 -10.14 9.00
N VAL A 164 5.05 -9.42 10.04
CA VAL A 164 4.36 -8.13 9.92
C VAL A 164 5.37 -7.00 9.88
N VAL A 165 5.28 -6.14 8.86
CA VAL A 165 6.00 -4.87 8.84
C VAL A 165 5.23 -3.86 9.70
N ALA A 166 5.93 -3.32 10.69
CA ALA A 166 5.42 -2.21 11.50
C ALA A 166 6.03 -0.89 11.02
N ALA A 167 5.19 0.11 10.79
CA ALA A 167 5.60 1.44 10.38
C ALA A 167 5.07 2.52 11.31
N LYS A 168 5.85 3.59 11.47
CA LYS A 168 5.41 4.84 12.12
C LYS A 168 5.74 6.02 11.23
N GLU A 169 4.81 6.95 11.12
CA GLU A 169 4.97 8.16 10.31
C GLU A 169 4.24 9.37 10.89
N VAL A 170 4.61 10.53 10.38
CA VAL A 170 3.85 11.78 10.49
C VAL A 170 3.81 12.46 9.12
N GLU A 171 2.63 12.90 8.70
CA GLU A 171 2.43 13.85 7.62
C GLU A 171 1.81 15.12 8.16
N PHE A 172 2.40 16.27 7.83
CA PHE A 172 1.91 17.56 8.30
C PHE A 172 2.22 18.67 7.29
N GLU A 173 1.42 19.73 7.33
CA GLU A 173 1.70 20.95 6.59
C GLU A 173 2.75 21.79 7.33
N MET A 174 3.82 22.15 6.62
CA MET A 174 4.88 22.99 7.16
C MET A 174 4.44 24.44 7.18
N THR A 175 4.77 25.14 8.25
CA THR A 175 4.71 26.61 8.25
C THR A 175 5.75 27.18 7.26
N PRO A 176 5.61 28.45 6.83
CA PRO A 176 6.64 29.10 5.99
C PRO A 176 8.04 29.07 6.61
N GLU A 177 8.14 29.19 7.93
CA GLU A 177 9.39 29.08 8.66
C GLU A 177 9.97 27.66 8.59
N GLN A 178 9.17 26.65 8.85
CA GLN A 178 9.58 25.24 8.71
C GLN A 178 10.02 24.91 7.28
N ALA A 179 9.27 25.41 6.29
CA ALA A 179 9.58 25.18 4.87
C ALA A 179 10.91 25.82 4.44
N SER A 180 11.25 26.98 5.02
CA SER A 180 12.53 27.69 4.75
C SER A 180 13.75 26.98 5.37
N HIS A 181 13.56 26.19 6.41
CA HIS A 181 14.61 25.40 7.08
C HIS A 181 14.57 23.91 6.71
N CYS A 182 13.82 23.53 5.67
CA CYS A 182 13.70 22.16 5.20
C CYS A 182 14.40 21.99 3.85
N GLU A 183 15.55 21.32 3.84
CA GLU A 183 16.27 21.04 2.59
C GLU A 183 15.72 19.83 1.80
N ALA A 184 14.78 19.06 2.35
CA ALA A 184 14.10 18.00 1.60
C ALA A 184 13.34 18.61 0.41
N ARG A 185 13.49 17.99 -0.77
CA ARG A 185 12.93 18.48 -2.03
C ARG A 185 11.73 17.63 -2.46
N GLY A 186 10.72 18.26 -3.05
CA GLY A 186 9.53 17.56 -3.52
C GLY A 186 9.82 16.58 -4.66
N GLU A 187 10.65 17.01 -5.60
CA GLU A 187 11.05 16.20 -6.76
C GLU A 187 12.03 15.08 -6.43
N ARG A 188 12.60 15.08 -5.19
CA ARG A 188 13.66 14.16 -4.76
C ARG A 188 13.38 13.60 -3.35
N PRO A 189 12.48 12.62 -3.21
CA PRO A 189 12.29 11.93 -1.95
C PRO A 189 13.54 11.19 -1.50
N GLU A 190 13.62 10.95 -0.18
CA GLU A 190 14.78 10.32 0.45
C GLU A 190 14.38 8.98 1.05
N LEU A 191 15.21 7.96 0.79
CA LEU A 191 15.06 6.61 1.31
C LEU A 191 16.34 6.22 2.04
N TRP A 192 16.21 5.85 3.32
CA TRP A 192 17.32 5.57 4.20
C TRP A 192 17.18 4.18 4.81
N PHE A 193 17.93 3.22 4.27
CA PHE A 193 17.92 1.84 4.75
C PHE A 193 18.53 1.70 6.14
N CYS A 194 17.91 0.91 6.99
CA CYS A 194 18.46 0.56 8.29
C CYS A 194 19.77 -0.20 8.12
N ARG A 195 20.71 -0.04 9.06
CA ARG A 195 22.03 -0.70 8.98
C ARG A 195 21.94 -2.23 8.98
N ASP A 196 20.91 -2.79 9.60
CA ASP A 196 20.64 -4.23 9.66
C ASP A 196 19.77 -4.74 8.51
N LEU A 197 19.43 -3.88 7.54
CA LEU A 197 18.59 -4.17 6.38
C LEU A 197 17.17 -4.66 6.69
N LYS A 198 16.71 -4.52 7.94
CA LYS A 198 15.36 -4.94 8.36
C LYS A 198 14.28 -3.88 8.16
N GLY A 199 14.55 -2.88 7.35
CA GLY A 199 13.63 -1.81 7.04
C GLY A 199 14.32 -0.56 6.53
N TYR A 200 13.52 0.49 6.30
CA TYR A 200 14.01 1.79 5.85
C TYR A 200 13.14 2.93 6.37
N ALA A 201 13.74 4.11 6.45
CA ALA A 201 13.06 5.36 6.72
C ALA A 201 12.92 6.18 5.44
N TRP A 202 12.01 7.13 5.47
CA TRP A 202 11.75 8.03 4.34
C TRP A 202 11.51 9.46 4.76
N VAL A 203 11.82 10.38 3.85
CA VAL A 203 11.44 11.80 3.90
C VAL A 203 10.84 12.17 2.55
N PHE A 204 9.56 12.48 2.51
CA PHE A 204 8.83 12.90 1.32
C PHE A 204 8.25 14.30 1.53
N ARG A 205 8.64 15.23 0.67
CA ARG A 205 8.02 16.55 0.60
C ARG A 205 7.04 16.60 -0.56
N LYS A 206 5.83 17.11 -0.33
CA LYS A 206 4.76 17.22 -1.33
C LYS A 206 4.21 18.63 -1.25
N GLY A 207 4.77 19.55 -2.06
CA GLY A 207 4.53 20.98 -1.88
C GLY A 207 4.94 21.44 -0.48
N ASN A 208 3.95 21.92 0.32
CA ASN A 208 4.18 22.32 1.71
C ASN A 208 4.03 21.18 2.72
N PHE A 209 3.59 20.00 2.31
CA PHE A 209 3.46 18.86 3.20
C PHE A 209 4.76 18.08 3.31
N LEU A 210 5.11 17.67 4.53
CA LEU A 210 6.25 16.82 4.80
C LEU A 210 5.78 15.52 5.46
N ASN A 211 6.16 14.40 4.86
CA ASN A 211 5.90 13.07 5.40
C ASN A 211 7.23 12.41 5.78
N ILE A 212 7.33 12.00 7.03
CA ILE A 212 8.52 11.36 7.59
C ILE A 212 8.10 10.08 8.28
N GLY A 213 8.77 8.98 7.98
CA GLY A 213 8.45 7.72 8.63
C GLY A 213 9.58 6.71 8.57
N LEU A 214 9.32 5.57 9.21
CA LEU A 214 10.19 4.41 9.21
C LEU A 214 9.34 3.15 9.32
N GLY A 215 9.62 2.15 8.45
CA GLY A 215 9.03 0.83 8.47
C GLY A 215 10.08 -0.26 8.70
N ARG A 216 9.72 -1.30 9.47
CA ARG A 216 10.61 -2.45 9.76
C ARG A 216 9.83 -3.77 9.75
N GLU A 217 10.48 -4.81 9.29
CA GLU A 217 9.98 -6.20 9.36
C GLU A 217 9.87 -6.72 10.79
N ASP A 218 10.61 -6.12 11.72
CA ASP A 218 10.44 -6.34 13.16
C ASP A 218 9.99 -5.03 13.83
N ASN A 219 9.13 -5.11 14.84
CA ASN A 219 8.72 -3.94 15.61
C ASN A 219 9.71 -3.61 16.76
N HIS A 220 10.84 -4.33 16.85
CA HIS A 220 11.81 -4.17 17.91
C HIS A 220 12.40 -2.76 17.89
N LYS A 221 12.14 -2.00 18.95
CA LYS A 221 12.62 -0.63 19.11
C LYS A 221 12.30 0.32 17.93
N LEU A 222 11.19 0.08 17.22
CA LEU A 222 10.78 0.91 16.07
C LEU A 222 10.83 2.41 16.39
N THR A 223 10.36 2.80 17.58
CA THR A 223 10.38 4.20 18.03
C THR A 223 11.80 4.73 18.21
N ASP A 224 12.71 3.93 18.74
CA ASP A 224 14.10 4.33 18.94
C ASP A 224 14.84 4.52 17.61
N HIS A 225 14.58 3.62 16.64
CA HIS A 225 15.12 3.75 15.28
C HIS A 225 14.60 5.02 14.61
N LEU A 226 13.29 5.29 14.71
CA LEU A 226 12.69 6.51 14.16
C LEU A 226 13.25 7.76 14.81
N ASN A 227 13.38 7.81 16.14
CA ASN A 227 13.91 8.96 16.86
C ASN A 227 15.37 9.26 16.48
N ARG A 228 16.21 8.23 16.34
CA ARG A 228 17.59 8.40 15.87
C ARG A 228 17.63 8.96 14.44
N PHE A 229 16.83 8.39 13.55
CA PHE A 229 16.71 8.88 12.18
C PHE A 229 16.30 10.36 12.13
N ILE A 230 15.28 10.74 12.90
CA ILE A 230 14.83 12.14 13.00
C ILE A 230 15.95 13.04 13.53
N ALA A 231 16.67 12.62 14.56
CA ALA A 231 17.78 13.38 15.10
C ALA A 231 18.89 13.61 14.06
N ASP A 232 19.24 12.57 13.30
CA ASP A 232 20.23 12.63 12.22
C ASP A 232 19.76 13.58 11.09
N MET A 233 18.48 13.51 10.68
CA MET A 233 17.93 14.38 9.64
C MET A 233 17.87 15.84 10.07
N LYS A 234 17.51 16.10 11.33
CA LYS A 234 17.56 17.47 11.91
C LYS A 234 18.97 18.02 11.95
N ALA A 235 19.94 17.23 12.40
CA ALA A 235 21.35 17.64 12.47
C ALA A 235 21.93 17.97 11.09
N GLN A 236 21.41 17.35 10.03
CA GLN A 236 21.79 17.61 8.64
C GLN A 236 20.97 18.75 7.97
N GLY A 237 20.02 19.39 8.68
CA GLY A 237 19.14 20.41 8.11
C GLY A 237 18.13 19.87 7.09
N ARG A 238 17.97 18.52 6.98
CA ARG A 238 17.08 17.92 6.00
C ARG A 238 15.61 18.14 6.31
N ILE A 239 15.26 18.21 7.58
CA ILE A 239 13.90 18.38 8.07
C ILE A 239 13.87 19.49 9.15
N PRO A 240 12.71 20.16 9.39
CA PRO A 240 12.58 21.17 10.42
C PRO A 240 12.93 20.64 11.81
N SER A 241 13.40 21.54 12.68
CA SER A 241 13.77 21.22 14.08
C SER A 241 12.56 20.85 14.93
N ASP A 242 11.41 21.47 14.66
CA ASP A 242 10.15 21.24 15.35
C ASP A 242 9.22 20.38 14.48
N LEU A 243 8.90 19.21 14.97
CA LEU A 243 8.00 18.27 14.32
C LEU A 243 6.78 17.99 15.21
N PRO A 244 5.63 17.63 14.64
CA PRO A 244 4.50 17.15 15.42
C PRO A 244 4.91 15.99 16.34
N ARG A 245 4.42 16.01 17.59
CA ARG A 245 4.81 15.01 18.60
C ARG A 245 4.21 13.63 18.37
N ARG A 246 3.09 13.55 17.62
CA ARG A 246 2.34 12.31 17.47
C ARG A 246 2.60 11.69 16.11
N PHE A 247 3.29 10.58 16.10
CA PHE A 247 3.45 9.69 14.96
C PHE A 247 2.35 8.62 14.97
N LYS A 248 1.77 8.35 13.80
CA LYS A 248 0.75 7.31 13.62
C LYS A 248 1.41 5.99 13.25
N GLY A 249 0.86 4.89 13.77
CA GLY A 249 1.34 3.55 13.47
C GLY A 249 0.49 2.86 12.41
N HIS A 250 1.11 1.98 11.65
CA HIS A 250 0.47 1.07 10.72
C HIS A 250 1.19 -0.27 10.67
N ALA A 251 0.47 -1.32 10.25
CA ALA A 251 1.01 -2.63 10.02
C ALA A 251 0.52 -3.17 8.68
N TYR A 252 1.35 -3.95 7.99
CA TYR A 252 1.01 -4.62 6.74
C TYR A 252 1.85 -5.88 6.55
N LEU A 253 1.42 -6.75 5.63
CA LEU A 253 2.12 -7.99 5.28
C LEU A 253 2.79 -7.83 3.93
N LEU A 254 4.02 -8.31 3.85
CA LEU A 254 4.74 -8.47 2.60
C LEU A 254 4.25 -9.74 1.88
N TYR A 255 4.05 -9.66 0.57
CA TYR A 255 3.47 -10.75 -0.22
C TYR A 255 4.17 -12.10 -0.06
N ALA A 256 5.51 -12.11 -0.04
CA ALA A 256 6.28 -13.34 0.12
C ALA A 256 6.06 -14.05 1.47
N HIS A 257 5.60 -13.33 2.49
CA HIS A 257 5.43 -13.83 3.85
C HIS A 257 3.96 -13.93 4.30
N ALA A 258 3.02 -13.65 3.38
CA ALA A 258 1.61 -13.71 3.67
C ALA A 258 1.06 -15.13 3.44
N GLU A 259 0.45 -15.70 4.45
CA GLU A 259 -0.18 -17.05 4.40
C GLU A 259 -1.70 -16.98 4.21
N ARG A 260 -2.27 -15.76 4.08
CA ARG A 260 -3.71 -15.55 4.01
C ARG A 260 -4.33 -16.21 2.79
N PRO A 261 -5.45 -16.93 2.95
CA PRO A 261 -6.24 -17.39 1.83
C PRO A 261 -6.74 -16.20 1.03
N LEU A 262 -6.78 -16.33 -0.30
CA LEU A 262 -7.29 -15.28 -1.20
C LEU A 262 -8.78 -15.43 -1.48
N ILE A 263 -9.29 -16.66 -1.35
CA ILE A 263 -10.60 -17.11 -1.85
C ILE A 263 -11.21 -18.07 -0.87
N ASP A 264 -12.53 -17.97 -0.71
CA ASP A 264 -13.41 -19.00 -0.16
C ASP A 264 -14.79 -18.87 -0.84
N ASP A 265 -15.73 -19.77 -0.52
CA ASP A 265 -17.11 -19.70 -1.02
C ASP A 265 -17.76 -18.36 -0.62
N GLY A 266 -18.08 -17.56 -1.63
CA GLY A 266 -18.66 -16.24 -1.44
C GLY A 266 -17.69 -15.20 -0.86
N VAL A 267 -16.35 -15.43 -0.96
CA VAL A 267 -15.35 -14.49 -0.39
C VAL A 267 -14.15 -14.32 -1.30
N LEU A 268 -13.70 -13.06 -1.46
CA LEU A 268 -12.39 -12.70 -2.01
C LEU A 268 -11.67 -11.73 -1.07
N LEU A 269 -10.34 -11.80 -1.04
CA LEU A 269 -9.49 -10.80 -0.38
C LEU A 269 -8.64 -10.05 -1.42
N ILE A 270 -8.55 -8.72 -1.27
CA ILE A 270 -7.77 -7.83 -2.15
C ILE A 270 -6.90 -6.86 -1.36
N GLY A 271 -5.82 -6.38 -1.95
CA GLY A 271 -4.89 -5.43 -1.35
C GLY A 271 -4.23 -5.94 -0.07
N ASP A 272 -4.04 -5.05 0.92
CA ASP A 272 -3.42 -5.42 2.21
C ASP A 272 -4.22 -6.46 3.00
N ALA A 273 -5.51 -6.61 2.75
CA ALA A 273 -6.32 -7.67 3.36
C ALA A 273 -5.87 -9.07 2.90
N ALA A 274 -5.38 -9.15 1.67
CA ALA A 274 -4.78 -10.35 1.07
C ALA A 274 -3.25 -10.45 1.29
N GLY A 275 -2.63 -9.47 1.95
CA GLY A 275 -1.19 -9.43 2.18
C GLY A 275 -0.36 -9.20 0.92
N LEU A 276 -0.78 -8.27 0.05
CA LEU A 276 -0.18 -8.09 -1.29
C LEU A 276 0.87 -6.98 -1.39
N ALA A 277 1.37 -6.40 -0.28
CA ALA A 277 2.43 -5.41 -0.37
C ALA A 277 3.71 -6.02 -0.96
N TYR A 278 4.38 -5.29 -1.87
CA TYR A 278 5.62 -5.74 -2.49
C TYR A 278 6.70 -6.03 -1.46
N THR A 279 7.36 -7.17 -1.59
CA THR A 279 8.32 -7.68 -0.60
C THR A 279 9.53 -6.76 -0.40
N GLN A 280 10.04 -6.13 -1.47
CA GLN A 280 11.26 -5.32 -1.41
C GLN A 280 11.01 -3.88 -0.94
N SER A 281 9.90 -3.29 -1.34
CA SER A 281 9.60 -1.87 -1.09
C SER A 281 8.53 -1.66 -0.01
N GLY A 282 7.70 -2.67 0.27
CA GLY A 282 6.53 -2.49 1.13
C GLY A 282 5.44 -1.62 0.50
N GLU A 283 5.54 -1.30 -0.81
CA GLU A 283 4.48 -0.59 -1.50
C GLU A 283 3.22 -1.44 -1.59
N GLY A 284 2.08 -0.89 -1.18
CA GLY A 284 0.80 -1.57 -1.17
C GLY A 284 -0.27 -0.93 -2.05
N ILE A 285 -0.08 0.33 -2.54
CA ILE A 285 -1.12 1.03 -3.32
C ILE A 285 -1.31 0.37 -4.68
N ARG A 286 -0.23 0.15 -5.44
CA ARG A 286 -0.29 -0.49 -6.74
C ARG A 286 -0.84 -1.93 -6.65
N PRO A 287 -0.34 -2.80 -5.76
CA PRO A 287 -0.94 -4.13 -5.56
C PRO A 287 -2.41 -4.10 -5.15
N ALA A 288 -2.83 -3.13 -4.35
CA ALA A 288 -4.23 -2.98 -3.96
C ALA A 288 -5.13 -2.68 -5.17
N ILE A 289 -4.68 -1.81 -6.07
CA ILE A 289 -5.39 -1.46 -7.29
C ILE A 289 -5.38 -2.64 -8.26
N GLU A 290 -4.23 -3.23 -8.54
CA GLU A 290 -4.10 -4.33 -9.48
C GLU A 290 -4.89 -5.57 -9.05
N SER A 291 -4.86 -5.92 -7.76
CA SER A 291 -5.68 -7.02 -7.25
C SER A 291 -7.18 -6.76 -7.37
N ALA A 292 -7.62 -5.51 -7.21
CA ALA A 292 -9.00 -5.13 -7.41
C ALA A 292 -9.43 -5.25 -8.88
N LEU A 293 -8.57 -4.86 -9.83
CA LEU A 293 -8.82 -5.02 -11.26
C LEU A 293 -8.92 -6.49 -11.65
N LEU A 294 -8.02 -7.35 -11.14
CA LEU A 294 -8.07 -8.79 -11.36
C LEU A 294 -9.34 -9.43 -10.76
N ALA A 295 -9.70 -9.02 -9.53
CA ALA A 295 -10.95 -9.48 -8.90
C ALA A 295 -12.19 -9.06 -9.70
N ALA A 296 -12.21 -7.82 -10.23
CA ALA A 296 -13.31 -7.33 -11.05
C ALA A 296 -13.50 -8.17 -12.32
N LYS A 297 -12.41 -8.56 -13.00
CA LYS A 297 -12.45 -9.44 -14.16
C LYS A 297 -13.10 -10.77 -13.80
N VAL A 298 -12.62 -11.41 -12.75
CA VAL A 298 -13.14 -12.72 -12.31
C VAL A 298 -14.61 -12.62 -11.89
N ILE A 299 -15.00 -11.58 -11.14
CA ILE A 299 -16.40 -11.39 -10.70
C ILE A 299 -17.36 -11.16 -11.88
N ARG A 300 -16.90 -10.54 -12.99
CA ARG A 300 -17.70 -10.39 -14.22
C ARG A 300 -17.92 -11.71 -14.94
N GLU A 301 -16.91 -12.58 -14.96
CA GLU A 301 -16.91 -13.83 -15.70
C GLU A 301 -17.49 -15.01 -14.91
N ALA A 302 -17.47 -14.93 -13.58
CA ALA A 302 -17.94 -16.01 -12.70
C ALA A 302 -19.46 -16.16 -12.75
N PRO A 303 -19.99 -17.38 -12.99
CA PRO A 303 -21.44 -17.64 -13.00
C PRO A 303 -22.06 -17.55 -11.60
N ASP A 304 -21.30 -17.82 -10.56
CA ASP A 304 -21.69 -17.69 -9.15
C ASP A 304 -20.47 -17.38 -8.26
N ALA A 305 -20.71 -17.19 -6.97
CA ALA A 305 -19.68 -16.80 -6.00
C ALA A 305 -18.98 -18.01 -5.34
N SER A 306 -19.09 -19.24 -5.88
CA SER A 306 -18.41 -20.40 -5.30
C SER A 306 -16.88 -20.28 -5.44
N ALA A 307 -16.14 -20.83 -4.49
CA ALA A 307 -14.69 -20.86 -4.51
C ALA A 307 -14.14 -21.45 -5.82
N ARG A 308 -14.84 -22.45 -6.40
CA ARG A 308 -14.47 -23.06 -7.68
C ARG A 308 -14.47 -22.04 -8.83
N HIS A 309 -15.48 -21.17 -8.92
CA HIS A 309 -15.58 -20.18 -10.00
C HIS A 309 -14.72 -18.93 -9.73
N LEU A 310 -14.34 -18.71 -8.47
CA LEU A 310 -13.44 -17.63 -8.10
C LEU A 310 -11.94 -18.01 -8.15
N GLN A 311 -11.61 -19.30 -8.37
CA GLN A 311 -10.24 -19.81 -8.30
C GLN A 311 -9.27 -19.13 -9.28
N SER A 312 -9.75 -18.73 -10.45
CA SER A 312 -8.96 -18.01 -11.45
C SER A 312 -8.38 -16.68 -10.92
N TYR A 313 -8.96 -16.11 -9.86
CA TYR A 313 -8.39 -14.97 -9.17
C TYR A 313 -7.04 -15.31 -8.50
N GLY A 314 -6.95 -16.43 -7.81
CA GLY A 314 -5.71 -16.89 -7.19
C GLY A 314 -4.59 -17.15 -8.21
N GLU A 315 -4.95 -17.70 -9.35
CA GLU A 315 -4.04 -17.93 -10.49
C GLU A 315 -3.54 -16.59 -11.06
N ALA A 316 -4.44 -15.62 -11.28
CA ALA A 316 -4.12 -14.31 -11.77
C ALA A 316 -3.22 -13.52 -10.79
N ILE A 317 -3.44 -13.63 -9.48
CA ILE A 317 -2.56 -13.07 -8.45
C ILE A 317 -1.17 -13.71 -8.51
N SER A 318 -1.09 -15.03 -8.64
CA SER A 318 0.19 -15.74 -8.71
C SER A 318 0.96 -15.41 -9.99
N GLU A 319 0.27 -15.24 -11.11
CA GLU A 319 0.86 -14.80 -12.38
C GLU A 319 1.39 -13.36 -12.28
N ARG A 320 0.63 -12.46 -11.64
CA ARG A 320 1.00 -11.04 -11.54
C ARG A 320 2.09 -10.74 -10.54
N PHE A 321 2.03 -11.36 -9.36
CA PHE A 321 2.92 -11.05 -8.22
C PHE A 321 3.96 -12.14 -7.97
N GLY A 322 3.94 -13.25 -8.71
CA GLY A 322 4.75 -14.44 -8.49
C GLY A 322 4.14 -15.40 -7.48
N THR A 323 4.74 -16.57 -7.33
CA THR A 323 4.35 -17.52 -6.28
C THR A 323 4.83 -17.04 -4.92
N ARG A 324 3.98 -17.17 -3.90
CA ARG A 324 4.39 -16.94 -2.51
C ARG A 324 5.49 -17.93 -2.16
N ALA A 325 6.66 -17.46 -1.74
CA ALA A 325 7.69 -18.30 -1.20
C ALA A 325 7.22 -18.79 0.18
N LEU A 326 6.47 -19.86 0.22
CA LEU A 326 6.29 -20.62 1.44
C LEU A 326 7.70 -20.92 1.95
N ASN A 327 8.00 -20.56 3.20
CA ASN A 327 9.29 -20.65 3.88
C ASN A 327 10.10 -21.95 3.61
N GLU A 328 10.46 -22.22 2.37
CA GLU A 328 11.55 -23.09 2.04
C GLU A 328 12.82 -22.29 2.36
N GLY A 329 13.19 -22.36 3.63
CA GLY A 329 14.44 -21.81 4.09
C GLY A 329 15.55 -22.32 3.19
N SER A 330 16.03 -21.47 2.27
CA SER A 330 17.30 -21.75 1.65
C SER A 330 18.32 -21.79 2.79
N ASN A 331 18.85 -22.96 3.08
CA ASN A 331 19.82 -23.24 4.14
C ASN A 331 21.15 -22.46 3.99
N TRP A 332 21.24 -21.54 3.05
CA TRP A 332 22.40 -20.68 2.82
C TRP A 332 22.11 -19.25 3.27
N GLN A 333 22.10 -19.04 4.59
CA GLN A 333 22.11 -17.68 5.13
C GLN A 333 23.56 -17.15 5.05
N ILE A 334 23.77 -16.15 4.18
CA ILE A 334 25.04 -15.41 4.17
C ILE A 334 25.20 -14.78 5.55
N PRO A 335 26.29 -15.07 6.29
CA PRO A 335 26.50 -14.50 7.61
C PRO A 335 26.49 -12.97 7.58
N ASP A 336 25.95 -12.33 8.62
CA ASP A 336 25.81 -10.87 8.68
C ASP A 336 27.13 -10.13 8.52
N TRP A 337 28.23 -10.69 8.96
CA TRP A 337 29.56 -10.09 8.81
C TRP A 337 30.04 -10.01 7.35
N VAL A 338 29.51 -10.83 6.44
CA VAL A 338 29.72 -10.74 4.98
C VAL A 338 28.64 -9.90 4.33
N LYS A 339 27.38 -10.16 4.69
CA LYS A 339 26.20 -9.50 4.11
C LYS A 339 26.24 -7.99 4.30
N MET A 340 26.60 -7.53 5.51
CA MET A 340 26.56 -6.11 5.85
C MET A 340 27.58 -5.25 5.10
N PRO A 341 28.90 -5.62 5.02
CA PRO A 341 29.84 -4.88 4.21
C PRO A 341 29.50 -4.86 2.73
N LEU A 342 29.01 -6.00 2.19
CA LEU A 342 28.60 -6.11 0.79
C LEU A 342 27.43 -5.18 0.50
N ALA A 343 26.37 -5.21 1.31
CA ALA A 343 25.22 -4.33 1.16
C ALA A 343 25.62 -2.84 1.28
N SER A 344 26.49 -2.52 2.25
CA SER A 344 27.04 -1.17 2.40
C SER A 344 27.80 -0.71 1.15
N GLY A 345 28.59 -1.58 0.54
CA GLY A 345 29.30 -1.28 -0.71
C GLY A 345 28.34 -1.08 -1.89
N LEU A 346 27.33 -1.94 -2.04
CA LEU A 346 26.33 -1.85 -3.08
C LEU A 346 25.49 -0.57 -2.95
N MET A 347 25.08 -0.20 -1.74
CA MET A 347 24.29 1.02 -1.49
C MET A 347 25.05 2.32 -1.73
N ARG A 348 26.38 2.29 -1.91
CA ARG A 348 27.20 3.42 -2.37
C ARG A 348 27.36 3.46 -3.89
N SER A 349 26.92 2.42 -4.60
CA SER A 349 27.01 2.33 -6.05
C SER A 349 25.80 3.03 -6.69
N HIS A 350 26.07 4.04 -7.53
CA HIS A 350 25.05 4.72 -8.32
C HIS A 350 24.26 3.75 -9.21
N TRP A 351 24.93 2.78 -9.82
CA TRP A 351 24.28 1.76 -10.64
C TRP A 351 23.29 0.91 -9.81
N PHE A 352 23.73 0.44 -8.63
CA PHE A 352 22.86 -0.42 -7.79
C PHE A 352 21.66 0.36 -7.24
N THR A 353 21.87 1.55 -6.68
CA THR A 353 20.78 2.36 -6.12
C THR A 353 19.80 2.80 -7.19
N ARG A 354 20.26 3.09 -8.42
CA ARG A 354 19.37 3.44 -9.54
C ARG A 354 18.67 2.22 -10.11
N LYS A 355 19.42 1.21 -10.59
CA LYS A 355 18.86 0.09 -11.36
C LYS A 355 18.12 -0.93 -10.51
N VAL A 356 18.66 -1.22 -9.31
CA VAL A 356 18.09 -2.26 -8.45
C VAL A 356 17.12 -1.65 -7.44
N VAL A 357 17.58 -0.67 -6.66
CA VAL A 357 16.71 -0.10 -5.62
C VAL A 357 15.60 0.71 -6.26
N THR A 358 15.91 1.77 -7.02
CA THR A 358 14.89 2.67 -7.55
C THR A 358 14.04 2.01 -8.63
N GLU A 359 14.65 1.61 -9.76
CA GLU A 359 13.90 1.18 -10.95
C GLU A 359 13.20 -0.17 -10.74
N LYS A 360 13.87 -1.14 -10.08
CA LYS A 360 13.31 -2.49 -9.90
C LYS A 360 12.46 -2.64 -8.64
N TRP A 361 12.96 -2.19 -7.46
CA TRP A 361 12.27 -2.47 -6.19
C TRP A 361 11.15 -1.47 -5.88
N PHE A 362 11.35 -0.20 -6.22
CA PHE A 362 10.39 0.85 -5.87
C PHE A 362 9.52 1.30 -7.03
N LEU A 363 10.05 1.49 -8.23
CA LEU A 363 9.28 1.93 -9.39
C LEU A 363 8.64 0.78 -10.17
N HIS A 364 9.12 -0.46 -9.97
CA HIS A 364 8.65 -1.64 -10.70
C HIS A 364 8.55 -1.41 -12.22
N GLN A 365 9.55 -0.70 -12.82
CA GLN A 365 9.54 -0.31 -14.24
C GLN A 365 9.49 -1.50 -15.20
N GLN A 366 9.95 -2.69 -14.75
CA GLN A 366 9.90 -3.93 -15.52
C GLN A 366 8.49 -4.55 -15.58
N VAL A 367 7.54 -4.04 -14.80
CA VAL A 367 6.18 -4.56 -14.73
C VAL A 367 5.23 -3.53 -15.36
N PRO A 368 4.65 -3.81 -16.55
CA PRO A 368 3.76 -2.87 -17.22
C PRO A 368 2.48 -2.61 -16.38
N PRO A 369 1.78 -1.49 -16.62
CA PRO A 369 0.45 -1.28 -16.07
C PRO A 369 -0.47 -2.46 -16.39
N LEU A 370 -1.39 -2.76 -15.47
CA LEU A 370 -2.43 -3.75 -15.75
C LEU A 370 -3.55 -3.07 -16.55
N GLU A 371 -3.71 -3.48 -17.80
CA GLU A 371 -4.82 -3.07 -18.63
C GLU A 371 -5.98 -4.04 -18.42
N VAL A 372 -7.06 -3.57 -17.82
CA VAL A 372 -8.32 -4.28 -17.73
C VAL A 372 -9.35 -3.50 -18.53
N ALA A 373 -10.09 -4.16 -19.40
CA ALA A 373 -11.22 -3.54 -20.10
C ALA A 373 -12.22 -3.03 -19.05
N VAL A 374 -12.32 -1.72 -18.97
CA VAL A 374 -13.18 -0.99 -18.01
C VAL A 374 -14.49 -0.66 -18.69
#